data_a984886341bd85a079d1bd6a69995aaa
#
_entry.id   a984886341bd85a079d1bd6a69995aaa
#
_cell.length_a   1.000
_cell.length_b   1.000
_cell.length_c   1.000
_cell.angle_alpha   90.00
_cell.angle_beta   90.00
_cell.angle_gamma   90.00
#
_symmetry.space_group_name_H-M   'P 1'
#
loop_
_entity.id
_entity.type
_entity.pdbx_description
1 polymer ?
#
loop_
_entity_poly.entity_id
_entity_poly.type
_entity_poly.pdbx_seq_one_letter_code
_entity_poly.pdbx_strand_id
1 'polypeptide(L)'
;QLPDLYDPFLMKDMDVAVERLNKAMGKKERILIYGDYDVDGTTAVALVYKFIQQFYSNIDYYIPDRYNEGYGVSTQGVDYASETGVGLIIVLDCGIKAVDEIAYAKEKGIDFIICDHHVPDEVLPPAVAILNAKREDNTYPYEHLSGCGVGFKFMQAFAISNGIEFHHLIPLLDLVAVSIASDIVPIMGENRILAYHGLKQLNSNPSVGLKSIIDVCGLSEK
;
A
#
# COMPACT_ATOMS: atom_id res chain seq x y z
N GLN A 1 13.51 -4.76 16.91
CA GLN A 1 12.78 -3.60 17.46
C GLN A 1 12.37 -2.70 16.30
N LEU A 2 11.40 -1.77 16.48
CA LEU A 2 10.97 -0.85 15.41
C LEU A 2 12.12 -0.02 14.81
N PRO A 3 13.11 0.44 15.58
CA PRO A 3 14.30 1.12 15.03
C PRO A 3 15.17 0.23 14.13
N ASP A 4 14.98 -1.09 14.16
CA ASP A 4 15.76 -2.03 13.34
C ASP A 4 15.11 -2.26 11.95
N LEU A 5 13.99 -1.59 11.65
CA LEU A 5 13.43 -1.58 10.30
C LEU A 5 14.40 -0.90 9.34
N TYR A 6 14.55 -1.46 8.15
CA TYR A 6 15.41 -0.87 7.12
C TYR A 6 14.92 0.51 6.70
N ASP A 7 15.85 1.35 6.26
CA ASP A 7 15.53 2.63 5.66
C ASP A 7 14.64 2.42 4.42
N PRO A 8 13.41 2.97 4.37
CA PRO A 8 12.53 2.78 3.24
C PRO A 8 13.08 3.37 1.93
N PHE A 9 13.97 4.36 1.99
CA PHE A 9 14.61 4.95 0.80
C PHE A 9 15.65 4.04 0.12
N LEU A 10 15.98 2.89 0.72
CA LEU A 10 16.75 1.84 0.04
C LEU A 10 15.95 1.14 -1.07
N MET A 11 14.61 1.23 -1.02
CA MET A 11 13.75 0.66 -2.06
C MET A 11 13.79 1.55 -3.31
N LYS A 12 14.03 0.93 -4.45
CA LYS A 12 14.05 1.62 -5.74
C LYS A 12 12.78 2.45 -5.98
N ASP A 13 12.93 3.64 -6.52
CA ASP A 13 11.87 4.62 -6.83
C ASP A 13 11.15 5.21 -5.60
N MET A 14 11.57 4.91 -4.37
CA MET A 14 10.90 5.42 -3.17
C MET A 14 10.91 6.94 -3.07
N ASP A 15 12.03 7.57 -3.42
CA ASP A 15 12.19 9.02 -3.49
C ASP A 15 11.25 9.65 -4.53
N VAL A 16 11.16 9.05 -5.72
CA VAL A 16 10.26 9.47 -6.80
C VAL A 16 8.79 9.33 -6.37
N ALA A 17 8.43 8.23 -5.70
CA ALA A 17 7.08 8.01 -5.19
C ALA A 17 6.68 9.07 -4.15
N VAL A 18 7.56 9.36 -3.20
CA VAL A 18 7.32 10.39 -2.17
C VAL A 18 7.20 11.77 -2.80
N GLU A 19 8.07 12.12 -3.74
CA GLU A 19 8.01 13.40 -4.45
C GLU A 19 6.69 13.54 -5.23
N ARG A 20 6.27 12.48 -5.94
CA ARG A 20 5.01 12.51 -6.71
C ARG A 20 3.78 12.67 -5.80
N LEU A 21 3.77 11.99 -4.64
CA LEU A 21 2.70 12.14 -3.66
C LEU A 21 2.65 13.55 -3.08
N ASN A 22 3.80 14.11 -2.69
CA ASN A 22 3.91 15.49 -2.22
C ASN A 22 3.42 16.50 -3.27
N LYS A 23 3.76 16.29 -4.55
CA LYS A 23 3.30 17.11 -5.66
C LYS A 23 1.79 17.04 -5.83
N ALA A 24 1.19 15.84 -5.73
CA ALA A 24 -0.25 15.66 -5.81
C ALA A 24 -0.98 16.43 -4.71
N MET A 25 -0.52 16.32 -3.47
CA MET A 25 -1.09 17.04 -2.34
C MET A 25 -0.93 18.56 -2.49
N GLY A 26 0.25 19.03 -2.89
CA GLY A 26 0.51 20.45 -3.10
C GLY A 26 -0.34 21.07 -4.22
N LYS A 27 -0.65 20.31 -5.25
CA LYS A 27 -1.51 20.71 -6.36
C LYS A 27 -3.01 20.44 -6.10
N LYS A 28 -3.36 19.86 -4.97
CA LYS A 28 -4.72 19.45 -4.60
C LYS A 28 -5.35 18.47 -5.59
N GLU A 29 -4.53 17.60 -6.20
CA GLU A 29 -5.02 16.54 -7.08
C GLU A 29 -5.89 15.54 -6.29
N ARG A 30 -6.92 14.99 -6.91
CA ARG A 30 -7.66 13.86 -6.32
C ARG A 30 -6.80 12.62 -6.40
N ILE A 31 -6.61 11.94 -5.26
CA ILE A 31 -5.81 10.73 -5.12
C ILE A 31 -6.75 9.55 -4.90
N LEU A 32 -6.52 8.45 -5.64
CA LEU A 32 -7.25 7.20 -5.47
C LEU A 32 -6.31 6.14 -4.91
N ILE A 33 -6.69 5.54 -3.79
CA ILE A 33 -6.02 4.37 -3.23
C ILE A 33 -6.71 3.13 -3.78
N TYR A 34 -6.00 2.42 -4.64
CA TYR A 34 -6.51 1.24 -5.33
C TYR A 34 -5.82 -0.02 -4.76
N GLY A 35 -6.53 -1.09 -4.50
CA GLY A 35 -5.92 -2.35 -4.06
C GLY A 35 -6.70 -3.55 -4.51
N ASP A 36 -6.08 -4.73 -4.41
CA ASP A 36 -6.78 -5.97 -4.68
C ASP A 36 -7.86 -6.28 -3.63
N TYR A 37 -8.73 -7.22 -3.94
CA TYR A 37 -9.91 -7.58 -3.12
C TYR A 37 -9.61 -8.59 -2.01
N ASP A 38 -8.42 -9.15 -1.94
CA ASP A 38 -8.05 -10.09 -0.89
C ASP A 38 -7.66 -9.39 0.43
N VAL A 39 -7.21 -10.14 1.42
CA VAL A 39 -6.90 -9.58 2.74
C VAL A 39 -5.65 -8.71 2.69
N ASP A 40 -4.62 -9.06 1.91
CA ASP A 40 -3.43 -8.23 1.76
C ASP A 40 -3.76 -6.91 1.07
N GLY A 41 -4.46 -6.95 -0.08
CA GLY A 41 -4.88 -5.75 -0.79
C GLY A 41 -5.80 -4.84 0.02
N THR A 42 -6.82 -5.40 0.68
CA THR A 42 -7.77 -4.59 1.48
C THR A 42 -7.14 -3.99 2.72
N THR A 43 -6.24 -4.69 3.40
CA THR A 43 -5.48 -4.13 4.54
C THR A 43 -4.50 -3.05 4.10
N ALA A 44 -3.86 -3.24 2.94
CA ALA A 44 -2.98 -2.24 2.34
C ALA A 44 -3.72 -0.94 2.00
N VAL A 45 -4.89 -1.06 1.35
CA VAL A 45 -5.77 0.11 1.07
C VAL A 45 -6.17 0.81 2.36
N ALA A 46 -6.64 0.06 3.37
CA ALA A 46 -7.03 0.63 4.65
C ALA A 46 -5.88 1.36 5.34
N LEU A 47 -4.67 0.79 5.30
CA LEU A 47 -3.47 1.40 5.90
C LEU A 47 -3.13 2.72 5.23
N VAL A 48 -2.95 2.72 3.92
CA VAL A 48 -2.51 3.90 3.17
C VAL A 48 -3.57 4.99 3.21
N TYR A 49 -4.85 4.63 3.02
CA TYR A 49 -5.97 5.56 3.11
C TYR A 49 -6.05 6.23 4.49
N LYS A 50 -6.04 5.44 5.58
CA LYS A 50 -6.10 5.97 6.96
C LYS A 50 -4.91 6.85 7.30
N PHE A 51 -3.71 6.52 6.81
CA PHE A 51 -2.55 7.35 7.05
C PHE A 51 -2.63 8.69 6.32
N ILE A 52 -2.89 8.67 5.01
CA ILE A 52 -2.94 9.89 4.19
C ILE A 52 -4.11 10.78 4.62
N GLN A 53 -5.27 10.21 4.98
CA GLN A 53 -6.46 10.98 5.38
C GLN A 53 -6.22 11.90 6.58
N GLN A 54 -5.23 11.62 7.42
CA GLN A 54 -4.86 12.50 8.54
C GLN A 54 -4.32 13.86 8.07
N PHE A 55 -3.78 13.93 6.86
CA PHE A 55 -3.06 15.10 6.33
C PHE A 55 -3.67 15.65 5.05
N TYR A 56 -4.50 14.84 4.36
CA TYR A 56 -5.04 15.18 3.06
C TYR A 56 -6.45 14.62 2.87
N SER A 57 -7.41 15.46 2.50
CA SER A 57 -8.82 15.09 2.42
C SER A 57 -9.33 14.77 1.02
N ASN A 58 -8.63 15.20 -0.05
CA ASN A 58 -9.04 14.90 -1.44
C ASN A 58 -8.55 13.52 -1.88
N ILE A 59 -8.98 12.51 -1.15
CA ILE A 59 -8.58 11.11 -1.29
C ILE A 59 -9.81 10.22 -1.26
N ASP A 60 -9.78 9.17 -2.07
CA ASP A 60 -10.80 8.13 -2.12
C ASP A 60 -10.14 6.76 -2.26
N TYR A 61 -10.91 5.68 -2.22
CA TYR A 61 -10.41 4.33 -2.40
C TYR A 61 -11.25 3.55 -3.41
N TYR A 62 -10.64 2.53 -4.02
CA TYR A 62 -11.28 1.62 -4.96
C TYR A 62 -10.77 0.19 -4.74
N ILE A 63 -11.70 -0.74 -4.65
CA ILE A 63 -11.42 -2.18 -4.61
C ILE A 63 -12.24 -2.81 -5.72
N PRO A 64 -11.60 -3.51 -6.70
CA PRO A 64 -12.31 -4.08 -7.84
C PRO A 64 -13.28 -5.19 -7.41
N ASP A 65 -14.37 -5.32 -8.15
CA ASP A 65 -15.29 -6.41 -7.96
C ASP A 65 -14.70 -7.70 -8.52
N ARG A 66 -14.52 -8.69 -7.64
CA ARG A 66 -13.90 -9.98 -7.98
C ARG A 66 -14.55 -10.68 -9.18
N TYR A 67 -15.86 -10.57 -9.34
CA TYR A 67 -16.61 -11.29 -10.35
C TYR A 67 -16.75 -10.54 -11.66
N ASN A 68 -16.81 -9.21 -11.62
CA ASN A 68 -17.03 -8.38 -12.79
C ASN A 68 -15.74 -7.79 -13.37
N GLU A 69 -14.71 -7.57 -12.54
CA GLU A 69 -13.46 -6.92 -12.96
C GLU A 69 -12.27 -7.88 -12.92
N GLY A 70 -12.31 -8.90 -12.06
CA GLY A 70 -11.21 -9.84 -11.88
C GLY A 70 -10.14 -9.34 -10.91
N TYR A 71 -8.95 -9.91 -11.02
CA TYR A 71 -7.80 -9.61 -10.17
C TYR A 71 -7.01 -8.41 -10.70
N GLY A 72 -6.57 -7.54 -9.80
CA GLY A 72 -5.62 -6.48 -10.09
C GLY A 72 -6.25 -5.21 -10.68
N VAL A 73 -5.47 -4.45 -11.42
CA VAL A 73 -5.92 -3.19 -12.03
C VAL A 73 -6.86 -3.49 -13.19
N SER A 74 -8.07 -2.91 -13.17
CA SER A 74 -9.07 -3.05 -14.22
C SER A 74 -9.20 -1.77 -15.06
N THR A 75 -9.61 -1.92 -16.32
CA THR A 75 -9.96 -0.77 -17.16
C THR A 75 -11.16 0.01 -16.59
N GLN A 76 -12.11 -0.70 -15.96
CA GLN A 76 -13.24 -0.07 -15.25
C GLN A 76 -12.77 0.83 -14.12
N GLY A 77 -11.79 0.38 -13.34
CA GLY A 77 -11.20 1.19 -12.26
C GLY A 77 -10.45 2.41 -12.79
N VAL A 78 -9.77 2.30 -13.94
CA VAL A 78 -9.14 3.44 -14.62
C VAL A 78 -10.19 4.42 -15.17
N ASP A 79 -11.27 3.92 -15.75
CA ASP A 79 -12.37 4.75 -16.24
C ASP A 79 -13.06 5.50 -15.09
N TYR A 80 -13.35 4.81 -13.98
CA TYR A 80 -13.86 5.45 -12.76
C TYR A 80 -12.93 6.58 -12.27
N ALA A 81 -11.63 6.34 -12.24
CA ALA A 81 -10.66 7.34 -11.84
C ALA A 81 -10.68 8.57 -12.78
N SER A 82 -10.76 8.32 -14.08
CA SER A 82 -10.84 9.37 -15.11
C SER A 82 -12.13 10.21 -14.97
N GLU A 83 -13.27 9.55 -14.84
CA GLU A 83 -14.58 10.19 -14.71
C GLU A 83 -14.71 11.03 -13.43
N THR A 84 -14.03 10.62 -12.37
CA THR A 84 -14.05 11.30 -11.08
C THR A 84 -12.92 12.32 -10.89
N GLY A 85 -12.08 12.55 -11.92
CA GLY A 85 -11.04 13.58 -11.91
C GLY A 85 -9.84 13.24 -11.06
N VAL A 86 -9.52 11.95 -10.92
CA VAL A 86 -8.31 11.47 -10.23
C VAL A 86 -7.07 11.81 -11.05
N GLY A 87 -6.05 12.40 -10.42
CA GLY A 87 -4.75 12.69 -11.03
C GLY A 87 -3.66 11.69 -10.66
N LEU A 88 -3.82 10.99 -9.54
CA LEU A 88 -2.86 10.01 -9.04
C LEU A 88 -3.56 8.79 -8.48
N ILE A 89 -3.17 7.60 -8.92
CA ILE A 89 -3.55 6.32 -8.31
C ILE A 89 -2.34 5.73 -7.58
N ILE A 90 -2.53 5.39 -6.31
CA ILE A 90 -1.61 4.55 -5.55
C ILE A 90 -2.21 3.16 -5.54
N VAL A 91 -1.59 2.23 -6.28
CA VAL A 91 -2.06 0.85 -6.35
C VAL A 91 -1.25 -0.04 -5.41
N LEU A 92 -1.95 -0.90 -4.69
CA LEU A 92 -1.43 -1.71 -3.58
C LEU A 92 -1.70 -3.18 -3.82
N ASP A 93 -0.70 -4.03 -3.57
CA ASP A 93 -0.77 -5.49 -3.66
C ASP A 93 -1.14 -6.02 -5.05
N CYS A 94 -1.02 -5.19 -6.05
CA CYS A 94 -1.20 -5.55 -7.46
C CYS A 94 -0.60 -4.47 -8.35
N GLY A 95 -0.68 -4.67 -9.67
CA GLY A 95 -0.29 -3.65 -10.63
C GLY A 95 1.07 -3.87 -11.29
N ILE A 96 1.97 -4.69 -10.72
CA ILE A 96 3.31 -4.91 -11.30
C ILE A 96 3.26 -5.53 -12.70
N LYS A 97 2.15 -6.17 -13.06
CA LYS A 97 1.92 -6.79 -14.38
C LYS A 97 0.89 -6.05 -15.24
N ALA A 98 0.31 -4.96 -14.74
CA ALA A 98 -0.76 -4.21 -15.40
C ALA A 98 -0.20 -3.20 -16.44
N VAL A 99 0.56 -3.68 -17.43
CA VAL A 99 1.25 -2.83 -18.41
C VAL A 99 0.25 -2.05 -19.27
N ASP A 100 -0.76 -2.73 -19.81
CA ASP A 100 -1.73 -2.14 -20.72
C ASP A 100 -2.69 -1.18 -19.99
N GLU A 101 -3.16 -1.56 -18.81
CA GLU A 101 -4.07 -0.74 -18.00
C GLU A 101 -3.41 0.55 -17.52
N ILE A 102 -2.13 0.47 -17.14
CA ILE A 102 -1.37 1.66 -16.70
C ILE A 102 -0.98 2.54 -17.89
N ALA A 103 -0.69 1.94 -19.06
CA ALA A 103 -0.51 2.71 -20.29
C ALA A 103 -1.80 3.46 -20.67
N TYR A 104 -2.95 2.80 -20.59
CA TYR A 104 -4.26 3.40 -20.82
C TYR A 104 -4.56 4.55 -19.84
N ALA A 105 -4.25 4.37 -18.56
CA ALA A 105 -4.39 5.44 -17.56
C ALA A 105 -3.50 6.65 -17.88
N LYS A 106 -2.28 6.40 -18.34
CA LYS A 106 -1.34 7.45 -18.73
C LYS A 106 -1.86 8.29 -19.91
N GLU A 107 -2.52 7.67 -20.89
CA GLU A 107 -3.18 8.38 -22.00
C GLU A 107 -4.30 9.30 -21.50
N LYS A 108 -4.94 8.96 -20.38
CA LYS A 108 -5.96 9.78 -19.70
C LYS A 108 -5.36 10.85 -18.76
N GLY A 109 -4.03 10.94 -18.66
CA GLY A 109 -3.35 11.90 -17.78
C GLY A 109 -3.34 11.50 -16.31
N ILE A 110 -3.54 10.22 -16.00
CA ILE A 110 -3.53 9.68 -14.63
C ILE A 110 -2.18 9.00 -14.38
N ASP A 111 -1.47 9.44 -13.35
CA ASP A 111 -0.23 8.84 -12.90
C ASP A 111 -0.46 7.67 -11.94
N PHE A 112 0.45 6.68 -11.97
CA PHE A 112 0.44 5.55 -11.05
C PHE A 112 1.70 5.50 -10.20
N ILE A 113 1.53 5.18 -8.89
CA ILE A 113 2.57 4.66 -8.00
C ILE A 113 2.17 3.22 -7.67
N ILE A 114 3.04 2.26 -7.96
CA ILE A 114 2.80 0.84 -7.69
C ILE A 114 3.51 0.46 -6.39
N CYS A 115 2.76 -0.16 -5.46
CA CYS A 115 3.27 -0.78 -4.24
C CYS A 115 2.89 -2.26 -4.28
N ASP A 116 3.77 -3.09 -4.80
CA ASP A 116 3.48 -4.51 -5.05
C ASP A 116 4.64 -5.40 -4.59
N HIS A 117 4.37 -6.66 -4.31
CA HIS A 117 5.36 -7.63 -3.87
C HIS A 117 5.41 -8.90 -4.75
N HIS A 118 4.57 -8.97 -5.78
CA HIS A 118 4.61 -10.04 -6.75
C HIS A 118 5.86 -9.99 -7.62
N VAL A 119 6.26 -11.12 -8.17
CA VAL A 119 7.43 -11.19 -9.07
C VAL A 119 7.15 -10.40 -10.34
N PRO A 120 8.00 -9.41 -10.67
CA PRO A 120 7.86 -8.65 -11.91
C PRO A 120 8.04 -9.52 -13.16
N ASP A 121 7.38 -9.14 -14.24
CA ASP A 121 7.68 -9.67 -15.57
C ASP A 121 8.85 -8.87 -16.22
N GLU A 122 9.31 -9.30 -17.39
CA GLU A 122 10.40 -8.63 -18.14
C GLU A 122 10.09 -7.16 -18.47
N VAL A 123 8.81 -6.86 -18.70
CA VAL A 123 8.33 -5.51 -19.03
C VAL A 123 7.61 -4.93 -17.82
N LEU A 124 8.13 -3.83 -17.31
CA LEU A 124 7.48 -3.12 -16.21
C LEU A 124 6.41 -2.15 -16.73
N PRO A 125 5.31 -1.93 -15.98
CA PRO A 125 4.29 -0.94 -16.31
C PRO A 125 4.88 0.47 -16.40
N PRO A 126 4.33 1.37 -17.26
CA PRO A 126 4.81 2.73 -17.42
C PRO A 126 4.33 3.67 -16.29
N ALA A 127 4.44 3.22 -15.04
CA ALA A 127 4.13 3.99 -13.84
C ALA A 127 5.22 5.03 -13.53
N VAL A 128 4.87 6.05 -12.74
CA VAL A 128 5.83 7.07 -12.30
C VAL A 128 6.84 6.48 -11.32
N ALA A 129 6.40 5.58 -10.45
CA ALA A 129 7.25 4.89 -9.50
C ALA A 129 6.72 3.46 -9.26
N ILE A 130 7.64 2.51 -9.09
CA ILE A 130 7.34 1.10 -8.81
C ILE A 130 8.11 0.65 -7.57
N LEU A 131 7.39 0.55 -6.46
CA LEU A 131 7.92 0.07 -5.19
C LEU A 131 7.70 -1.44 -5.11
N ASN A 132 8.77 -2.20 -5.36
CA ASN A 132 8.74 -3.65 -5.30
C ASN A 132 10.15 -4.18 -5.00
N ALA A 133 10.29 -4.86 -3.87
CA ALA A 133 11.57 -5.36 -3.39
C ALA A 133 12.14 -6.54 -4.21
N LYS A 134 11.33 -7.16 -5.08
CA LYS A 134 11.74 -8.28 -5.97
C LYS A 134 12.22 -7.83 -7.35
N ARG A 135 12.27 -6.53 -7.61
CA ARG A 135 12.85 -6.01 -8.88
C ARG A 135 14.34 -6.31 -8.93
N GLU A 136 14.85 -6.66 -10.09
CA GLU A 136 16.29 -6.95 -10.30
C GLU A 136 17.19 -5.73 -10.03
N ASP A 137 16.69 -4.50 -10.30
CA ASP A 137 17.41 -3.24 -10.09
C ASP A 137 17.23 -2.64 -8.69
N ASN A 138 16.65 -3.42 -7.75
CA ASN A 138 16.39 -2.98 -6.38
C ASN A 138 17.53 -3.38 -5.43
N THR A 139 17.80 -2.52 -4.45
CA THR A 139 18.83 -2.75 -3.42
C THR A 139 18.26 -2.89 -2.02
N TYR A 140 16.94 -2.98 -1.89
CA TYR A 140 16.28 -3.15 -0.61
C TYR A 140 16.65 -4.50 0.02
N PRO A 141 17.08 -4.55 1.29
CA PRO A 141 17.70 -5.76 1.86
C PRO A 141 16.73 -6.92 2.14
N TYR A 142 15.41 -6.71 2.01
CA TYR A 142 14.39 -7.69 2.36
C TYR A 142 13.29 -7.78 1.31
N GLU A 143 13.26 -8.87 0.55
CA GLU A 143 12.37 -9.06 -0.61
C GLU A 143 10.99 -9.64 -0.27
N HIS A 144 10.76 -10.07 0.98
CA HIS A 144 9.56 -10.83 1.36
C HIS A 144 8.50 -10.00 2.08
N LEU A 145 8.46 -8.68 1.88
CA LEU A 145 7.36 -7.87 2.38
C LEU A 145 6.04 -8.34 1.73
N SER A 146 4.93 -8.25 2.48
CA SER A 146 3.57 -8.34 1.90
C SER A 146 3.22 -7.07 1.14
N GLY A 147 2.15 -7.06 0.34
CA GLY A 147 1.68 -5.85 -0.34
C GLY A 147 1.37 -4.72 0.63
N CYS A 148 0.70 -5.02 1.76
CA CYS A 148 0.49 -4.07 2.85
C CYS A 148 1.82 -3.61 3.49
N GLY A 149 2.80 -4.50 3.61
CA GLY A 149 4.15 -4.17 4.07
C GLY A 149 4.85 -3.17 3.17
N VAL A 150 4.74 -3.30 1.85
CA VAL A 150 5.28 -2.32 0.89
C VAL A 150 4.55 -0.97 1.05
N GLY A 151 3.23 -0.98 1.16
CA GLY A 151 2.44 0.23 1.43
C GLY A 151 2.85 0.92 2.75
N PHE A 152 3.11 0.13 3.80
CA PHE A 152 3.65 0.65 5.06
C PHE A 152 5.01 1.32 4.88
N LYS A 153 5.93 0.73 4.13
CA LYS A 153 7.25 1.33 3.83
C LYS A 153 7.12 2.63 3.05
N PHE A 154 6.16 2.72 2.13
CA PHE A 154 5.88 3.97 1.43
C PHE A 154 5.37 5.06 2.38
N MET A 155 4.45 4.74 3.29
CA MET A 155 3.98 5.71 4.30
C MET A 155 5.09 6.08 5.29
N GLN A 156 5.98 5.15 5.63
CA GLN A 156 7.17 5.44 6.44
C GLN A 156 8.10 6.44 5.75
N ALA A 157 8.39 6.25 4.46
CA ALA A 157 9.21 7.18 3.67
C ALA A 157 8.57 8.56 3.57
N PHE A 158 7.26 8.60 3.30
CA PHE A 158 6.50 9.84 3.26
C PHE A 158 6.54 10.57 4.61
N ALA A 159 6.37 9.85 5.73
CA ALA A 159 6.46 10.41 7.08
C ALA A 159 7.84 11.02 7.35
N ILE A 160 8.92 10.31 7.05
CA ILE A 160 10.31 10.77 7.20
C ILE A 160 10.52 12.07 6.39
N SER A 161 10.12 12.08 5.11
CA SER A 161 10.30 13.23 4.21
C SER A 161 9.54 14.48 4.66
N ASN A 162 8.42 14.31 5.36
CA ASN A 162 7.55 15.40 5.78
C ASN A 162 7.65 15.73 7.28
N GLY A 163 8.61 15.14 8.00
CA GLY A 163 8.79 15.39 9.43
C GLY A 163 7.63 14.90 10.31
N ILE A 164 6.90 13.89 9.83
CA ILE A 164 5.80 13.26 10.56
C ILE A 164 6.41 12.19 11.47
N GLU A 165 6.08 12.23 12.76
CA GLU A 165 6.64 11.30 13.74
C GLU A 165 6.12 9.87 13.53
N PHE A 166 6.99 8.89 13.77
CA PHE A 166 6.70 7.47 13.58
C PHE A 166 5.48 6.96 14.37
N HIS A 167 5.12 7.63 15.45
CA HIS A 167 3.96 7.24 16.26
C HIS A 167 2.63 7.25 15.48
N HIS A 168 2.51 8.03 14.40
CA HIS A 168 1.36 8.02 13.49
C HIS A 168 1.20 6.71 12.71
N LEU A 169 2.29 5.94 12.56
CA LEU A 169 2.30 4.65 11.88
C LEU A 169 1.99 3.47 12.80
N ILE A 170 2.28 3.60 14.11
CA ILE A 170 2.12 2.51 15.08
C ILE A 170 0.68 1.93 15.08
N PRO A 171 -0.39 2.76 15.08
CA PRO A 171 -1.76 2.24 15.08
C PRO A 171 -2.14 1.42 13.85
N LEU A 172 -1.34 1.49 12.78
CA LEU A 172 -1.59 0.80 11.51
C LEU A 172 -0.85 -0.55 11.40
N LEU A 173 0.00 -0.87 12.37
CA LEU A 173 0.78 -2.10 12.38
C LEU A 173 -0.08 -3.35 12.54
N ASP A 174 -1.28 -3.26 13.13
CA ASP A 174 -2.24 -4.34 13.21
C ASP A 174 -2.69 -4.83 11.82
N LEU A 175 -2.90 -3.91 10.88
CA LEU A 175 -3.21 -4.22 9.48
C LEU A 175 -2.05 -4.95 8.80
N VAL A 176 -0.82 -4.50 9.04
CA VAL A 176 0.38 -5.17 8.49
C VAL A 176 0.52 -6.60 9.05
N ALA A 177 0.28 -6.80 10.34
CA ALA A 177 0.36 -8.14 10.94
C ALA A 177 -0.69 -9.10 10.37
N VAL A 178 -1.92 -8.62 10.15
CA VAL A 178 -2.98 -9.41 9.51
C VAL A 178 -2.62 -9.76 8.07
N SER A 179 -2.10 -8.80 7.31
CA SER A 179 -1.61 -9.00 5.95
C SER A 179 -0.52 -10.09 5.89
N ILE A 180 0.53 -9.97 6.71
CA ILE A 180 1.64 -10.94 6.79
C ILE A 180 1.10 -12.36 7.04
N ALA A 181 0.11 -12.49 7.91
CA ALA A 181 -0.46 -13.79 8.26
C ALA A 181 -1.35 -14.37 7.16
N SER A 182 -2.13 -13.51 6.48
CA SER A 182 -3.07 -13.95 5.44
C SER A 182 -2.40 -14.29 4.12
N ASP A 183 -1.36 -13.56 3.74
CA ASP A 183 -0.59 -13.80 2.53
C ASP A 183 0.52 -14.85 2.72
N ILE A 184 0.69 -15.35 3.95
CA ILE A 184 1.64 -16.42 4.31
C ILE A 184 3.09 -16.08 3.90
N VAL A 185 3.45 -14.81 3.93
CA VAL A 185 4.84 -14.41 3.69
C VAL A 185 5.77 -14.83 4.85
N PRO A 186 7.07 -15.06 4.60
CA PRO A 186 8.01 -15.50 5.64
C PRO A 186 8.05 -14.55 6.84
N ILE A 187 7.82 -15.08 8.06
CA ILE A 187 7.90 -14.31 9.32
C ILE A 187 9.37 -14.26 9.79
N MET A 188 10.22 -13.66 9.00
CA MET A 188 11.64 -13.41 9.27
C MET A 188 11.97 -11.94 8.98
N GLY A 189 13.19 -11.49 9.26
CA GLY A 189 13.63 -10.13 8.95
C GLY A 189 12.66 -9.06 9.41
N GLU A 190 12.31 -8.14 8.52
CA GLU A 190 11.37 -7.06 8.81
C GLU A 190 9.96 -7.54 9.12
N ASN A 191 9.46 -8.58 8.42
CA ASN A 191 8.13 -9.13 8.69
C ASN A 191 8.00 -9.60 10.14
N ARG A 192 9.06 -10.15 10.75
CA ARG A 192 9.04 -10.53 12.17
C ARG A 192 8.88 -9.32 13.08
N ILE A 193 9.55 -8.22 12.77
CA ILE A 193 9.44 -6.97 13.54
C ILE A 193 8.03 -6.40 13.41
N LEU A 194 7.55 -6.28 12.18
CA LEU A 194 6.23 -5.75 11.87
C LEU A 194 5.12 -6.60 12.49
N ALA A 195 5.18 -7.92 12.33
CA ALA A 195 4.21 -8.85 12.91
C ALA A 195 4.20 -8.81 14.45
N TYR A 196 5.37 -8.76 15.09
CA TYR A 196 5.48 -8.68 16.54
C TYR A 196 4.81 -7.42 17.11
N HIS A 197 5.11 -6.26 16.53
CA HIS A 197 4.52 -5.00 16.97
C HIS A 197 3.06 -4.86 16.55
N GLY A 198 2.71 -5.37 15.37
CA GLY A 198 1.34 -5.39 14.88
C GLY A 198 0.41 -6.28 15.71
N LEU A 199 0.88 -7.46 16.15
CA LEU A 199 0.13 -8.31 17.07
C LEU A 199 -0.07 -7.64 18.44
N LYS A 200 0.91 -6.91 18.93
CA LYS A 200 0.72 -6.11 20.14
C LYS A 200 -0.36 -5.05 19.95
N GLN A 201 -0.33 -4.33 18.83
CA GLN A 201 -1.34 -3.33 18.50
C GLN A 201 -2.73 -3.96 18.36
N LEU A 202 -2.84 -5.09 17.66
CA LEU A 202 -4.07 -5.85 17.46
C LEU A 202 -4.70 -6.29 18.79
N ASN A 203 -3.87 -6.73 19.74
CA ASN A 203 -4.34 -7.20 21.05
C ASN A 203 -4.61 -6.09 22.08
N SER A 204 -4.07 -4.88 21.88
CA SER A 204 -4.23 -3.77 22.83
C SER A 204 -5.24 -2.73 22.38
N ASN A 205 -5.17 -2.32 21.11
CA ASN A 205 -6.02 -1.27 20.54
C ASN A 205 -6.17 -1.49 19.03
N PRO A 206 -6.92 -2.52 18.59
CA PRO A 206 -7.10 -2.85 17.19
C PRO A 206 -7.83 -1.73 16.44
N SER A 207 -7.54 -1.63 15.14
CA SER A 207 -8.30 -0.77 14.24
C SER A 207 -9.77 -1.18 14.23
N VAL A 208 -10.68 -0.22 14.00
CA VAL A 208 -12.14 -0.41 14.15
C VAL A 208 -12.66 -1.59 13.34
N GLY A 209 -12.20 -1.76 12.09
CA GLY A 209 -12.60 -2.88 11.25
C GLY A 209 -12.15 -4.24 11.81
N LEU A 210 -10.88 -4.34 12.22
CA LEU A 210 -10.35 -5.57 12.83
C LEU A 210 -11.03 -5.87 14.16
N LYS A 211 -11.28 -4.85 14.99
CA LYS A 211 -12.03 -5.01 16.22
C LYS A 211 -13.41 -5.61 15.98
N SER A 212 -14.13 -5.10 14.99
CA SER A 212 -15.46 -5.62 14.63
C SER A 212 -15.42 -7.09 14.19
N ILE A 213 -14.40 -7.47 13.42
CA ILE A 213 -14.20 -8.88 13.01
C ILE A 213 -13.89 -9.76 14.24
N ILE A 214 -13.00 -9.32 15.14
CA ILE A 214 -12.65 -10.02 16.37
C ILE A 214 -13.90 -10.26 17.23
N ASP A 215 -14.74 -9.24 17.39
CA ASP A 215 -15.98 -9.30 18.17
C ASP A 215 -16.98 -10.30 17.55
N VAL A 216 -17.20 -10.24 16.24
CA VAL A 216 -18.09 -11.18 15.54
C VAL A 216 -17.59 -12.62 15.60
N CYS A 217 -16.27 -12.83 15.58
CA CYS A 217 -15.66 -14.16 15.71
C CYS A 217 -15.60 -14.69 17.16
N GLY A 218 -16.04 -13.92 18.14
CA GLY A 218 -16.02 -14.31 19.56
C GLY A 218 -14.60 -14.47 20.11
N LEU A 219 -13.65 -13.68 19.62
CA LEU A 219 -12.23 -13.74 20.00
C LEU A 219 -11.85 -12.68 21.06
N SER A 220 -12.77 -11.81 21.42
CA SER A 220 -12.55 -10.68 22.34
C SER A 220 -12.24 -11.08 23.80
N GLU A 221 -12.53 -12.32 24.19
CA GLU A 221 -12.38 -12.83 25.57
C GLU A 221 -11.19 -13.79 25.76
N LYS A 222 -10.22 -13.80 24.83
CA LYS A 222 -9.08 -14.73 24.90
C LYS A 222 -7.76 -14.06 25.17
#